data_fb72c0e0a96cb71d272ab245ebf9442d
#
_entry.id   fb72c0e0a96cb71d272ab245ebf9442d
#
_cell.length_a   1.000
_cell.length_b   1.000
_cell.length_c   1.000
_cell.angle_alpha   90.00
_cell.angle_beta   90.00
_cell.angle_gamma   90.00
#
_symmetry.space_group_name_H-M   'P 1'
#
loop_
_entity.id
_entity.type
_entity.pdbx_description
1 polymer ?
#
loop_
_entity_poly.entity_id
_entity_poly.type
_entity_poly.pdbx_seq_one_letter_code
_entity_poly.pdbx_strand_id
1 'polypeptide(L)'
;MRTKKSTYFFKDACSGKIKKGDILIVRQVLQHLDHRSIQQILKKFRDFKFVFVTEHQLLATKEINIIPNLDKNTSSDIRLGNNSSVYLEEEPFNLTNIKLLHEMAENFLGKKASINTYLIETIPT
;
A
#
# COMPACT_ATOMS: atom_id res chain seq x y z
N MET A 1 -1.02 -28.91 24.95
CA MET A 1 -0.80 -27.60 24.30
C MET A 1 -1.14 -27.68 22.82
N ARG A 2 -1.97 -26.77 22.37
CA ARG A 2 -2.47 -26.81 20.99
C ARG A 2 -1.57 -26.02 20.07
N THR A 3 -0.95 -26.69 19.10
CA THR A 3 -0.12 -26.02 18.11
C THR A 3 -1.01 -25.44 17.01
N LYS A 4 -0.87 -24.15 16.80
CA LYS A 4 -1.58 -23.48 15.71
C LYS A 4 -0.90 -23.79 14.38
N LYS A 5 -1.65 -24.33 13.44
CA LYS A 5 -1.13 -24.54 12.09
C LYS A 5 -1.34 -23.30 11.25
N SER A 6 -0.30 -22.87 10.58
CA SER A 6 -0.41 -21.82 9.56
C SER A 6 -0.86 -22.46 8.25
N THR A 7 -1.77 -21.76 7.56
CA THR A 7 -2.26 -22.20 6.26
C THR A 7 -1.82 -21.18 5.22
N TYR A 8 -1.22 -21.65 4.13
CA TYR A 8 -0.71 -20.80 3.07
C TYR A 8 -1.47 -21.07 1.78
N PHE A 9 -1.81 -19.97 1.07
CA PHE A 9 -2.48 -20.02 -0.20
C PHE A 9 -1.66 -19.29 -1.25
N PHE A 10 -1.55 -19.85 -2.42
CA PHE A 10 -0.94 -19.18 -3.56
C PHE A 10 -2.06 -18.58 -4.41
N LYS A 11 -2.15 -17.24 -4.42
CA LYS A 11 -3.20 -16.54 -5.15
C LYS A 11 -2.70 -15.20 -5.66
N ASP A 12 -3.21 -14.81 -6.83
CA ASP A 12 -3.00 -13.47 -7.35
C ASP A 12 -3.94 -12.52 -6.61
N ALA A 13 -3.36 -11.58 -5.86
CA ALA A 13 -4.13 -10.64 -5.06
C ALA A 13 -4.97 -9.67 -5.90
N CYS A 14 -4.60 -9.45 -7.15
CA CYS A 14 -5.34 -8.55 -8.04
C CYS A 14 -6.58 -9.20 -8.64
N SER A 15 -6.48 -10.45 -9.07
CA SER A 15 -7.54 -11.15 -9.80
C SER A 15 -8.20 -12.26 -9.01
N GLY A 16 -7.48 -12.89 -8.05
CA GLY A 16 -8.01 -13.99 -7.26
C GLY A 16 -8.83 -13.54 -6.08
N LYS A 17 -9.67 -14.43 -5.57
CA LYS A 17 -10.36 -14.20 -4.28
C LYS A 17 -9.40 -14.46 -3.15
N ILE A 18 -9.28 -13.49 -2.24
CA ILE A 18 -8.55 -13.63 -1.01
C ILE A 18 -9.54 -14.07 0.07
N LYS A 19 -9.15 -15.06 0.87
CA LYS A 19 -9.98 -15.51 1.97
C LYS A 19 -10.16 -14.39 2.99
N LYS A 20 -11.39 -14.18 3.46
CA LYS A 20 -11.70 -13.21 4.51
C LYS A 20 -10.91 -13.51 5.78
N GLY A 21 -10.54 -12.49 6.50
CA GLY A 21 -9.82 -12.60 7.74
C GLY A 21 -9.99 -11.36 8.60
N ASP A 22 -9.34 -11.35 9.75
CA ASP A 22 -9.38 -10.20 10.64
C ASP A 22 -8.38 -9.13 10.22
N ILE A 23 -7.22 -9.53 9.77
CA ILE A 23 -6.11 -8.63 9.44
C ILE A 23 -5.54 -8.98 8.07
N LEU A 24 -5.34 -7.96 7.25
CA LEU A 24 -4.60 -8.04 6.00
C LEU A 24 -3.36 -7.17 6.13
N ILE A 25 -2.21 -7.71 5.74
CA ILE A 25 -0.95 -6.98 5.71
C ILE A 25 -0.48 -6.88 4.27
N VAL A 26 -0.29 -5.63 3.80
CA VAL A 26 0.21 -5.33 2.45
C VAL A 26 1.49 -4.52 2.61
N ARG A 27 2.63 -5.14 2.34
CA ARG A 27 3.93 -4.51 2.56
C ARG A 27 4.69 -4.32 1.27
N GLN A 28 4.85 -3.07 0.86
CA GLN A 28 5.64 -2.67 -0.31
C GLN A 28 5.23 -3.41 -1.59
N VAL A 29 3.93 -3.61 -1.76
CA VAL A 29 3.35 -4.29 -2.92
C VAL A 29 2.79 -3.29 -3.91
N LEU A 30 2.03 -2.31 -3.43
CA LEU A 30 1.29 -1.39 -4.28
C LEU A 30 2.22 -0.53 -5.13
N GLN A 31 3.40 -0.22 -4.62
CA GLN A 31 4.38 0.59 -5.33
C GLN A 31 4.83 0.00 -6.66
N HIS A 32 4.65 -1.30 -6.85
CA HIS A 32 5.02 -2.01 -8.08
C HIS A 32 3.87 -2.14 -9.08
N LEU A 33 2.67 -1.76 -8.69
CA LEU A 33 1.45 -2.05 -9.43
C LEU A 33 0.93 -0.83 -10.18
N ASP A 34 0.21 -1.08 -11.28
CA ASP A 34 -0.55 -0.05 -11.96
C ASP A 34 -1.80 0.33 -11.14
N HIS A 35 -2.46 1.42 -11.53
CA HIS A 35 -3.65 1.91 -10.82
C HIS A 35 -4.77 0.88 -10.79
N ARG A 36 -4.99 0.19 -11.90
CA ARG A 36 -6.05 -0.80 -12.01
C ARG A 36 -5.85 -1.95 -11.02
N SER A 37 -4.63 -2.44 -10.94
CA SER A 37 -4.28 -3.52 -10.00
C SER A 37 -4.42 -3.07 -8.56
N ILE A 38 -3.99 -1.84 -8.24
CA ILE A 38 -4.18 -1.26 -6.91
C ILE A 38 -5.67 -1.19 -6.58
N GLN A 39 -6.50 -0.69 -7.51
CA GLN A 39 -7.95 -0.59 -7.30
C GLN A 39 -8.58 -1.94 -7.01
N GLN A 40 -8.11 -2.99 -7.70
CA GLN A 40 -8.60 -4.35 -7.47
C GLN A 40 -8.26 -4.85 -6.07
N ILE A 41 -7.07 -4.54 -5.56
CA ILE A 41 -6.66 -4.89 -4.21
C ILE A 41 -7.46 -4.10 -3.18
N LEU A 42 -7.65 -2.80 -3.39
CA LEU A 42 -8.42 -1.95 -2.48
C LEU A 42 -9.85 -2.45 -2.28
N LYS A 43 -10.47 -3.00 -3.31
CA LYS A 43 -11.82 -3.56 -3.22
C LYS A 43 -11.90 -4.73 -2.24
N LYS A 44 -10.78 -5.41 -1.98
CA LYS A 44 -10.73 -6.57 -1.09
C LYS A 44 -10.52 -6.18 0.36
N PHE A 45 -10.17 -4.93 0.63
CA PHE A 45 -9.92 -4.45 2.00
C PHE A 45 -11.14 -4.64 2.90
N ARG A 46 -12.36 -4.50 2.34
CA ARG A 46 -13.60 -4.66 3.11
C ARG A 46 -13.83 -6.06 3.67
N ASP A 47 -13.07 -7.06 3.18
CA ASP A 47 -13.16 -8.43 3.66
C ASP A 47 -12.34 -8.65 4.94
N PHE A 48 -11.69 -7.61 5.42
CA PHE A 48 -10.86 -7.64 6.62
C PHE A 48 -11.28 -6.52 7.57
N LYS A 49 -11.14 -6.75 8.87
CA LYS A 49 -11.44 -5.71 9.87
C LYS A 49 -10.40 -4.62 9.88
N PHE A 50 -9.13 -5.01 9.77
CA PHE A 50 -7.99 -4.12 9.77
C PHE A 50 -7.08 -4.43 8.61
N VAL A 51 -6.60 -3.39 7.93
CA VAL A 51 -5.61 -3.53 6.87
C VAL A 51 -4.41 -2.66 7.23
N PHE A 52 -3.23 -3.27 7.24
CA PHE A 52 -1.97 -2.54 7.43
C PHE A 52 -1.27 -2.47 6.10
N VAL A 53 -1.00 -1.25 5.64
CA VAL A 53 -0.31 -1.00 4.37
C VAL A 53 1.00 -0.30 4.67
N THR A 54 2.09 -0.87 4.21
CA THR A 54 3.42 -0.25 4.31
C THR A 54 3.92 0.08 2.93
N GLU A 55 4.30 1.34 2.71
CA GLU A 55 4.81 1.83 1.44
C GLU A 55 6.03 2.71 1.63
N HIS A 56 6.90 2.71 0.62
CA HIS A 56 8.04 3.61 0.54
C HIS A 56 7.60 4.87 -0.20
N GLN A 57 7.64 6.02 0.49
CA GLN A 57 7.10 7.27 -0.02
C GLN A 57 8.15 8.38 -0.01
N LEU A 58 8.13 9.22 -1.03
CA LEU A 58 8.97 10.40 -1.07
C LEU A 58 8.41 11.49 -0.16
N LEU A 59 9.34 12.28 0.40
CA LEU A 59 8.99 13.47 1.16
C LEU A 59 9.16 14.70 0.27
N ALA A 60 8.21 15.62 0.33
CA ALA A 60 8.28 16.87 -0.41
C ALA A 60 9.45 17.71 0.11
N THR A 61 10.25 18.25 -0.81
CA THR A 61 11.34 19.15 -0.50
C THR A 61 11.27 20.35 -1.45
N LYS A 62 12.15 21.33 -1.25
CA LYS A 62 12.22 22.50 -2.15
C LYS A 62 12.65 22.09 -3.56
N GLU A 63 13.44 21.02 -3.68
CA GLU A 63 14.00 20.57 -4.96
C GLU A 63 13.12 19.53 -5.66
N ILE A 64 12.20 18.90 -4.94
CA ILE A 64 11.41 17.80 -5.49
C ILE A 64 9.93 18.14 -5.42
N ASN A 65 9.31 18.22 -6.59
CA ASN A 65 7.87 18.35 -6.72
C ASN A 65 7.27 16.95 -6.89
N ILE A 66 6.56 16.48 -5.88
CA ILE A 66 5.99 15.13 -5.88
C ILE A 66 4.69 15.13 -6.68
N ILE A 67 4.57 14.15 -7.58
CA ILE A 67 3.34 13.87 -8.30
C ILE A 67 2.68 12.66 -7.65
N PRO A 68 1.60 12.85 -6.84
CA PRO A 68 0.98 11.71 -6.17
C PRO A 68 0.40 10.71 -7.18
N ASN A 69 0.63 9.43 -6.91
CA ASN A 69 -0.02 8.32 -7.61
C ASN A 69 0.12 8.37 -9.13
N LEU A 70 1.32 8.65 -9.62
CA LEU A 70 1.59 8.53 -11.05
C LEU A 70 1.33 7.08 -11.48
N ASP A 71 0.59 6.91 -12.57
CA ASP A 71 0.33 5.56 -13.07
C ASP A 71 1.59 4.98 -13.70
N LYS A 72 1.67 3.67 -13.69
CA LYS A 72 2.80 2.93 -14.25
C LYS A 72 2.35 1.53 -14.65
N ASN A 73 3.11 0.88 -15.49
CA ASN A 73 2.93 -0.54 -15.74
C ASN A 73 3.40 -1.35 -14.53
N THR A 74 2.72 -2.44 -14.24
CA THR A 74 3.15 -3.35 -13.18
C THR A 74 4.52 -3.93 -13.53
N SER A 75 5.49 -3.74 -12.63
CA SER A 75 6.88 -4.15 -12.86
C SER A 75 7.64 -4.15 -11.53
N SER A 76 8.92 -4.51 -11.60
CA SER A 76 9.81 -4.43 -10.45
C SER A 76 10.19 -2.99 -10.06
N ASP A 77 10.00 -2.03 -10.98
CA ASP A 77 10.29 -0.64 -10.72
C ASP A 77 9.26 -0.02 -9.77
N ILE A 78 9.65 1.03 -9.08
CA ILE A 78 8.78 1.79 -8.19
C ILE A 78 8.72 3.25 -8.66
N ARG A 79 7.68 3.95 -8.20
CA ARG A 79 7.40 5.33 -8.65
C ARG A 79 8.40 6.36 -8.17
N LEU A 80 9.19 6.04 -7.14
CA LEU A 80 10.10 7.00 -6.53
C LEU A 80 11.13 7.56 -7.53
N GLY A 81 11.52 6.77 -8.52
CA GLY A 81 12.41 7.22 -9.58
C GLY A 81 11.80 8.32 -10.46
N ASN A 82 10.49 8.45 -10.49
CA ASN A 82 9.75 9.44 -11.26
C ASN A 82 9.09 10.51 -10.38
N ASN A 83 9.64 10.75 -9.19
CA ASN A 83 9.15 11.74 -8.24
C ASN A 83 7.69 11.50 -7.84
N SER A 84 7.32 10.24 -7.69
CA SER A 84 5.98 9.83 -7.30
C SER A 84 6.04 8.73 -6.25
N SER A 85 4.93 8.52 -5.58
CA SER A 85 4.73 7.43 -4.63
C SER A 85 3.25 7.08 -4.60
N VAL A 86 2.91 5.95 -3.97
CA VAL A 86 1.51 5.60 -3.74
C VAL A 86 1.04 6.27 -2.46
N TYR A 87 0.04 7.11 -2.59
CA TYR A 87 -0.65 7.77 -1.47
C TYR A 87 -2.13 7.41 -1.57
N LEU A 88 -2.58 6.50 -0.72
CA LEU A 88 -3.95 5.98 -0.80
C LEU A 88 -5.02 7.03 -0.44
N GLU A 89 -4.65 8.06 0.31
CA GLU A 89 -5.53 9.18 0.65
C GLU A 89 -5.72 10.19 -0.48
N GLU A 90 -4.86 10.12 -1.50
CA GLU A 90 -4.91 11.03 -2.65
C GLU A 90 -5.59 10.39 -3.86
N GLU A 91 -5.96 11.23 -4.84
CA GLU A 91 -6.54 10.74 -6.09
C GLU A 91 -5.59 9.77 -6.81
N PRO A 92 -6.10 8.74 -7.48
CA PRO A 92 -7.51 8.39 -7.69
C PRO A 92 -8.12 7.51 -6.60
N PHE A 93 -7.38 7.22 -5.52
CA PHE A 93 -7.81 6.24 -4.53
C PHE A 93 -8.72 6.84 -3.45
N ASN A 94 -8.38 8.04 -2.96
CA ASN A 94 -9.23 8.85 -2.07
C ASN A 94 -9.73 8.13 -0.82
N LEU A 95 -8.90 7.28 -0.20
CA LEU A 95 -9.26 6.64 1.05
C LEU A 95 -9.36 7.67 2.19
N THR A 96 -10.41 7.59 2.98
CA THR A 96 -10.67 8.51 4.09
C THR A 96 -10.46 7.87 5.46
N ASN A 97 -10.54 6.56 5.54
CA ASN A 97 -10.40 5.80 6.79
C ASN A 97 -8.96 5.28 6.99
N ILE A 98 -7.99 6.12 6.68
CA ILE A 98 -6.57 5.78 6.70
C ILE A 98 -5.85 6.61 7.77
N LYS A 99 -5.00 5.95 8.54
CA LYS A 99 -4.26 6.59 9.63
C LYS A 99 -2.80 6.16 9.59
N LEU A 100 -1.90 7.13 9.63
CA LEU A 100 -0.47 6.85 9.73
C LEU A 100 -0.14 6.35 11.14
N LEU A 101 0.42 5.15 11.23
CA LEU A 101 0.82 4.55 12.51
C LEU A 101 2.30 4.68 12.77
N HIS A 102 3.13 4.53 11.75
CA HIS A 102 4.57 4.50 11.90
C HIS A 102 5.24 5.10 10.68
N GLU A 103 6.28 5.88 10.90
CA GLU A 103 7.07 6.50 9.86
C GLU A 103 8.55 6.28 10.18
N MET A 104 9.30 5.74 9.22
CA MET A 104 10.72 5.54 9.35
C MET A 104 11.44 6.30 8.23
N ALA A 105 12.33 7.23 8.62
CA ALA A 105 13.11 7.98 7.65
C ALA A 105 13.99 7.04 6.82
N GLU A 106 14.06 7.33 5.54
CA GLU A 106 14.82 6.55 4.59
C GLU A 106 15.40 7.46 3.52
N ASN A 107 16.26 6.91 2.68
CA ASN A 107 16.86 7.64 1.57
C ASN A 107 16.69 6.83 0.29
N PHE A 108 16.27 7.48 -0.78
CA PHE A 108 16.15 6.82 -2.08
C PHE A 108 16.94 7.63 -3.12
N LEU A 109 18.11 7.10 -3.50
CA LEU A 109 18.99 7.71 -4.51
C LEU A 109 19.21 9.21 -4.26
N GLY A 110 19.52 9.57 -3.02
CA GLY A 110 19.74 10.95 -2.61
C GLY A 110 18.47 11.76 -2.30
N LYS A 111 17.30 11.19 -2.50
CA LYS A 111 16.02 11.83 -2.21
C LYS A 111 15.55 11.45 -0.80
N LYS A 112 15.01 12.44 -0.08
CA LYS A 112 14.40 12.17 1.23
C LYS A 112 13.11 11.38 1.04
N ALA A 113 13.01 10.29 1.80
CA ALA A 113 11.87 9.39 1.73
C ALA A 113 11.57 8.83 3.10
N SER A 114 10.49 8.10 3.22
CA SER A 114 10.13 7.38 4.43
C SER A 114 9.42 6.07 4.09
N ILE A 115 9.55 5.09 4.97
CA ILE A 115 8.75 3.88 4.92
C ILE A 115 7.64 4.08 5.92
N ASN A 116 6.42 4.18 5.43
CA ASN A 116 5.24 4.53 6.22
C ASN A 116 4.30 3.36 6.33
N THR A 117 3.84 3.10 7.55
CA THR A 117 2.82 2.08 7.80
C THR A 117 1.52 2.76 8.19
N TYR A 118 0.46 2.41 7.47
CA TYR A 118 -0.88 2.95 7.66
C TYR A 118 -1.82 1.87 8.15
N LEU A 119 -2.76 2.26 9.01
CA LEU A 119 -3.90 1.44 9.38
C LEU A 119 -5.12 1.92 8.61
N ILE A 120 -5.81 0.99 7.97
CA ILE A 120 -7.09 1.23 7.34
C ILE A 120 -8.12 0.41 8.10
N GLU A 121 -9.07 1.10 8.72
CA GLU A 121 -10.17 0.44 9.42
C GLU A 121 -11.35 0.31 8.47
N THR A 122 -11.66 -0.91 8.11
CA THR A 122 -12.82 -1.21 7.30
C THR A 122 -13.96 -1.46 8.26
N ILE A 123 -14.61 -0.40 8.71
CA ILE A 123 -15.63 -0.51 9.74
C ILE A 123 -16.87 -1.17 9.18
N PRO A 124 -17.25 -2.34 9.69
CA PRO A 124 -18.59 -2.81 9.43
C PRO A 124 -19.55 -1.89 10.16
N THR A 125 -20.43 -1.33 9.42
CA THR A 125 -21.52 -0.58 9.99
C THR A 125 -22.47 -1.50 10.74
#